data_a04b32e419f7a795a076235842ca4d1e
#
_entry.id   a04b32e419f7a795a076235842ca4d1e
#
_cell.length_a   1.000
_cell.length_b   1.000
_cell.length_c   1.000
_cell.angle_alpha   90.00
_cell.angle_beta   90.00
_cell.angle_gamma   90.00
#
_symmetry.space_group_name_H-M   'P 1'
#
loop_
_entity.id
_entity.type
_entity.pdbx_description
1 polymer ?
#
loop_
_entity_poly.entity_id
_entity_poly.type
_entity_poly.pdbx_seq_one_letter_code
_entity_poly.pdbx_strand_id
1 'polypeptide(L)'
;AMLVLGGAVYAETPTQAIHAKDGKACAAMFDDAIKVNIRPECVRELAPIVAAIRYAENGKTYQYGIIHKRCPKGYRPQAGWCAATVQKNWDRWHKAGAKGEFITYLGGIYCPVGAKNDPTGLNKHWIKNVTKFRKKFLQSS
;
A
#
# COMPACT_ATOMS: atom_id res chain seq x y z
N ALA A 1 9.28 12.32 -2.89
CA ALA A 1 10.29 13.34 -2.59
C ALA A 1 11.50 12.71 -1.91
N MET A 2 12.63 13.38 -2.03
CA MET A 2 13.89 12.96 -1.44
C MET A 2 14.35 14.01 -0.44
N LEU A 3 14.91 13.55 0.68
CA LEU A 3 15.52 14.43 1.67
C LEU A 3 17.03 14.38 1.51
N VAL A 4 17.68 15.53 1.64
CA VAL A 4 19.14 15.63 1.61
C VAL A 4 19.62 16.15 2.96
N LEU A 5 20.41 15.35 3.67
CA LEU A 5 20.98 15.67 4.97
C LEU A 5 22.47 15.36 4.95
N GLY A 6 23.31 16.38 5.20
CA GLY A 6 24.76 16.20 5.23
C GLY A 6 25.35 15.60 3.94
N GLY A 7 24.77 15.89 2.78
CA GLY A 7 25.19 15.35 1.50
C GLY A 7 24.62 13.96 1.16
N ALA A 8 23.94 13.28 2.09
CA ALA A 8 23.27 12.01 1.83
C ALA A 8 21.83 12.24 1.35
N VAL A 9 21.38 11.36 0.45
CA VAL A 9 20.01 11.40 -0.08
C VAL A 9 19.22 10.23 0.51
N TYR A 10 18.07 10.54 1.10
CA TYR A 10 17.21 9.55 1.73
C TYR A 10 15.87 9.49 1.01
N ALA A 11 15.36 8.26 0.80
CA ALA A 11 14.01 8.06 0.30
C ALA A 11 12.99 8.59 1.32
N GLU A 12 11.88 9.12 0.81
CA GLU A 12 10.75 9.51 1.63
C GLU A 12 10.20 8.29 2.37
N THR A 13 9.95 8.43 3.69
CA THR A 13 9.33 7.34 4.45
C THR A 13 7.86 7.17 4.05
N PRO A 14 7.25 5.99 4.28
CA PRO A 14 5.82 5.83 4.04
C PRO A 14 4.96 6.87 4.77
N THR A 15 5.25 7.14 6.04
CA THR A 15 4.52 8.16 6.82
C THR A 15 4.67 9.55 6.23
N GLN A 16 5.88 9.94 5.82
CA GLN A 16 6.12 11.22 5.15
C GLN A 16 5.35 11.33 3.85
N ALA A 17 5.29 10.25 3.08
CA ALA A 17 4.55 10.20 1.82
C ALA A 17 3.05 10.42 2.04
N ILE A 18 2.47 9.76 3.04
CA ILE A 18 1.06 9.94 3.38
C ILE A 18 0.80 11.35 3.93
N HIS A 19 1.69 11.86 4.75
CA HIS A 19 1.57 13.24 5.26
C HIS A 19 1.55 14.25 4.10
N ALA A 20 2.44 14.08 3.14
CA ALA A 20 2.53 14.99 1.98
C ALA A 20 1.26 14.95 1.12
N LYS A 21 0.66 13.75 0.98
CA LYS A 21 -0.52 13.58 0.14
C LYS A 21 -1.82 13.93 0.85
N ASP A 22 -1.99 13.45 2.07
CA ASP A 22 -3.29 13.44 2.76
C ASP A 22 -3.30 14.26 4.06
N GLY A 23 -2.17 14.78 4.50
CA GLY A 23 -2.06 15.61 5.68
C GLY A 23 -1.74 14.85 6.96
N LYS A 24 -1.51 15.62 8.03
CA LYS A 24 -1.04 15.14 9.32
C LYS A 24 -2.01 14.12 9.96
N ALA A 25 -3.31 14.42 9.95
CA ALA A 25 -4.31 13.55 10.58
C ALA A 25 -4.37 12.20 9.86
N CYS A 26 -4.33 12.19 8.53
CA CYS A 26 -4.33 10.96 7.75
C CYS A 26 -3.02 10.17 7.92
N ALA A 27 -1.90 10.85 8.07
CA ALA A 27 -0.62 10.18 8.37
C ALA A 27 -0.68 9.45 9.72
N ALA A 28 -1.32 10.05 10.72
CA ALA A 28 -1.53 9.39 12.01
C ALA A 28 -2.44 8.17 11.88
N MET A 29 -3.50 8.24 11.08
CA MET A 29 -4.39 7.11 10.80
C MET A 29 -3.64 5.98 10.05
N PHE A 30 -2.79 6.34 9.11
CA PHE A 30 -1.93 5.39 8.42
C PHE A 30 -1.00 4.69 9.40
N ASP A 31 -0.31 5.42 10.26
CA ASP A 31 0.59 4.85 11.27
C ASP A 31 -0.14 3.88 12.20
N ASP A 32 -1.35 4.25 12.66
CA ASP A 32 -2.18 3.37 13.47
C ASP A 32 -2.56 2.10 12.73
N ALA A 33 -2.92 2.21 11.46
CA ALA A 33 -3.27 1.06 10.62
C ALA A 33 -2.10 0.09 10.49
N ILE A 34 -0.89 0.62 10.26
CA ILE A 34 0.32 -0.19 10.20
C ILE A 34 0.58 -0.87 11.53
N LYS A 35 0.56 -0.11 12.62
CA LYS A 35 0.84 -0.64 13.97
C LYS A 35 -0.11 -1.76 14.37
N VAL A 36 -1.40 -1.61 14.06
CA VAL A 36 -2.43 -2.59 14.45
C VAL A 36 -2.44 -3.83 13.55
N ASN A 37 -2.16 -3.68 12.26
CA ASN A 37 -2.41 -4.73 11.27
C ASN A 37 -1.15 -5.38 10.68
N ILE A 38 0.01 -4.75 10.81
CA ILE A 38 1.26 -5.26 10.27
C ILE A 38 2.14 -5.73 11.44
N ARG A 39 2.64 -6.96 11.35
CA ARG A 39 3.56 -7.45 12.38
C ARG A 39 4.84 -6.61 12.37
N PRO A 40 5.44 -6.33 13.55
CA PRO A 40 6.61 -5.45 13.64
C PRO A 40 7.75 -5.84 12.71
N GLU A 41 8.03 -7.13 12.57
CA GLU A 41 9.10 -7.65 11.69
C GLU A 41 8.80 -7.50 10.20
N CYS A 42 7.55 -7.20 9.83
CA CYS A 42 7.14 -7.01 8.43
C CYS A 42 6.97 -5.53 8.05
N VAL A 43 7.03 -4.61 9.00
CA VAL A 43 6.74 -3.19 8.75
C VAL A 43 7.65 -2.61 7.68
N ARG A 44 8.95 -2.91 7.73
CA ARG A 44 9.92 -2.40 6.75
C ARG A 44 9.55 -2.78 5.32
N GLU A 45 9.06 -4.01 5.12
CA GLU A 45 8.67 -4.53 3.81
C GLU A 45 7.29 -4.06 3.39
N LEU A 46 6.32 -4.02 4.31
CA LEU A 46 4.92 -3.89 3.98
C LEU A 46 4.36 -2.46 4.10
N ALA A 47 4.88 -1.63 4.99
CA ALA A 47 4.41 -0.25 5.10
C ALA A 47 4.60 0.53 3.79
N PRO A 48 5.73 0.41 3.07
CA PRO A 48 5.88 1.05 1.76
C PRO A 48 4.84 0.58 0.75
N ILE A 49 4.41 -0.68 0.80
CA ILE A 49 3.38 -1.21 -0.10
C ILE A 49 2.02 -0.58 0.20
N VAL A 50 1.64 -0.47 1.47
CA VAL A 50 0.38 0.16 1.87
C VAL A 50 0.34 1.63 1.40
N ALA A 51 1.41 2.39 1.63
CA ALA A 51 1.52 3.76 1.14
C ALA A 51 1.47 3.83 -0.39
N ALA A 52 2.13 2.91 -1.08
CA ALA A 52 2.11 2.84 -2.54
C ALA A 52 0.69 2.59 -3.07
N ILE A 53 -0.09 1.75 -2.39
CA ILE A 53 -1.49 1.50 -2.76
C ILE A 53 -2.30 2.79 -2.65
N ARG A 54 -2.11 3.56 -1.58
CA ARG A 54 -2.78 4.87 -1.45
C ARG A 54 -2.50 5.78 -2.65
N TYR A 55 -1.26 5.84 -3.06
CA TYR A 55 -0.85 6.68 -4.19
C TYR A 55 -1.41 6.15 -5.53
N ALA A 56 -1.44 4.84 -5.71
CA ALA A 56 -1.97 4.22 -6.93
C ALA A 56 -3.49 4.39 -7.05
N GLU A 57 -4.21 4.30 -5.93
CA GLU A 57 -5.68 4.40 -5.92
C GLU A 57 -6.18 5.83 -6.10
N ASN A 58 -5.52 6.79 -5.52
CA ASN A 58 -5.78 8.22 -5.68
C ASN A 58 -7.25 8.66 -5.52
N GLY A 59 -8.08 7.85 -4.87
CA GLY A 59 -9.49 8.15 -4.65
C GLY A 59 -9.73 9.01 -3.41
N LYS A 60 -10.92 9.62 -3.35
CA LYS A 60 -11.36 10.41 -2.19
C LYS A 60 -12.22 9.60 -1.23
N THR A 61 -12.97 8.62 -1.73
CA THR A 61 -13.87 7.78 -0.94
C THR A 61 -13.22 6.43 -0.62
N TYR A 62 -12.63 5.82 -1.61
CA TYR A 62 -11.93 4.53 -1.47
C TYR A 62 -10.42 4.77 -1.53
N GLN A 63 -9.92 5.50 -0.54
CA GLN A 63 -8.54 6.00 -0.55
C GLN A 63 -7.49 4.89 -0.73
N TYR A 64 -7.75 3.71 -0.19
CA TYR A 64 -6.87 2.55 -0.32
C TYR A 64 -7.48 1.44 -1.19
N GLY A 65 -8.52 1.76 -1.95
CA GLY A 65 -9.13 0.84 -2.91
C GLY A 65 -9.96 -0.28 -2.30
N ILE A 66 -10.34 -0.18 -1.02
CA ILE A 66 -11.17 -1.19 -0.38
C ILE A 66 -12.63 -0.91 -0.69
N ILE A 67 -13.20 -1.69 -1.59
CA ILE A 67 -14.59 -1.55 -2.03
C ILE A 67 -15.54 -2.57 -1.38
N HIS A 68 -15.04 -3.33 -0.41
CA HIS A 68 -15.84 -4.34 0.28
C HIS A 68 -16.99 -3.68 1.08
N LYS A 69 -18.21 -4.17 0.90
CA LYS A 69 -19.41 -3.58 1.50
C LYS A 69 -19.39 -3.51 3.04
N ARG A 70 -18.60 -4.37 3.69
CA ARG A 70 -18.47 -4.38 5.15
C ARG A 70 -17.41 -3.41 5.67
N CYS A 71 -16.59 -2.84 4.79
CA CYS A 71 -15.63 -1.84 5.21
C CYS A 71 -16.36 -0.54 5.56
N PRO A 72 -16.28 -0.07 6.80
CA PRO A 72 -16.89 1.21 7.15
C PRO A 72 -16.33 2.34 6.30
N LYS A 73 -17.11 3.40 6.11
CA LYS A 73 -16.66 4.57 5.37
C LYS A 73 -15.62 5.35 6.19
N GLY A 74 -14.67 5.97 5.49
CA GLY A 74 -13.69 6.85 6.09
C GLY A 74 -12.26 6.40 5.89
N TYR A 75 -11.33 7.32 6.14
CA TYR A 75 -9.91 7.09 5.92
C TYR A 75 -9.36 5.99 6.81
N ARG A 76 -9.67 6.03 8.10
CA ARG A 76 -9.15 5.05 9.06
C ARG A 76 -9.53 3.61 8.70
N PRO A 77 -10.80 3.28 8.40
CA PRO A 77 -11.15 1.93 7.94
C PRO A 77 -10.48 1.55 6.62
N GLN A 78 -10.38 2.48 5.68
CA GLN A 78 -9.70 2.21 4.40
C GLN A 78 -8.25 1.80 4.61
N ALA A 79 -7.50 2.57 5.39
CA ALA A 79 -6.11 2.27 5.69
C ALA A 79 -5.96 0.95 6.47
N GLY A 80 -6.81 0.75 7.48
CA GLY A 80 -6.78 -0.46 8.31
C GLY A 80 -7.07 -1.73 7.51
N TRP A 81 -8.11 -1.73 6.69
CA TRP A 81 -8.45 -2.87 5.86
C TRP A 81 -7.37 -3.16 4.81
N CYS A 82 -6.79 -2.11 4.23
CA CYS A 82 -5.67 -2.27 3.30
C CYS A 82 -4.47 -2.93 3.97
N ALA A 83 -4.05 -2.41 5.11
CA ALA A 83 -2.92 -2.97 5.86
C ALA A 83 -3.17 -4.43 6.24
N ALA A 84 -4.37 -4.75 6.74
CA ALA A 84 -4.74 -6.12 7.09
C ALA A 84 -4.70 -7.05 5.87
N THR A 85 -5.19 -6.58 4.73
CA THR A 85 -5.19 -7.34 3.47
C THR A 85 -3.76 -7.61 3.01
N VAL A 86 -2.89 -6.61 3.09
CA VAL A 86 -1.48 -6.75 2.70
C VAL A 86 -0.78 -7.77 3.59
N GLN A 87 -0.94 -7.68 4.91
CA GLN A 87 -0.32 -8.64 5.84
C GLN A 87 -0.81 -10.06 5.61
N LYS A 88 -2.11 -10.23 5.50
CA LYS A 88 -2.74 -11.54 5.27
C LYS A 88 -2.22 -12.19 3.98
N ASN A 89 -2.11 -11.43 2.91
CA ASN A 89 -1.65 -11.95 1.63
C ASN A 89 -0.13 -12.17 1.60
N TRP A 90 0.64 -11.38 2.34
CA TRP A 90 2.05 -11.64 2.56
C TRP A 90 2.26 -13.02 3.19
N ASP A 91 1.49 -13.34 4.21
CA ASP A 91 1.56 -14.64 4.88
C ASP A 91 1.16 -15.79 3.94
N ARG A 92 0.09 -15.59 3.17
CA ARG A 92 -0.38 -16.57 2.18
C ARG A 92 0.65 -16.82 1.09
N TRP A 93 1.27 -15.74 0.59
CA TRP A 93 2.30 -15.83 -0.44
C TRP A 93 3.51 -16.61 0.05
N HIS A 94 3.98 -16.34 1.27
CA HIS A 94 5.07 -17.11 1.87
C HIS A 94 4.70 -18.57 2.08
N LYS A 95 3.50 -18.85 2.57
CA LYS A 95 3.02 -20.22 2.76
C LYS A 95 2.96 -21.00 1.44
N ALA A 96 2.67 -20.30 0.35
CA ALA A 96 2.61 -20.87 -1.00
C ALA A 96 3.99 -20.99 -1.68
N GLY A 97 5.08 -20.65 -1.00
CA GLY A 97 6.45 -20.77 -1.51
C GLY A 97 7.07 -19.47 -2.01
N ALA A 98 6.39 -18.34 -1.85
CA ALA A 98 6.90 -16.99 -2.22
C ALA A 98 7.45 -16.93 -3.65
N LYS A 99 6.73 -17.49 -4.59
CA LYS A 99 7.15 -17.51 -6.01
C LYS A 99 6.73 -16.21 -6.71
N GLY A 100 7.65 -15.63 -7.48
CA GLY A 100 7.41 -14.39 -8.22
C GLY A 100 7.45 -13.17 -7.30
N GLU A 101 6.94 -12.06 -7.82
CA GLU A 101 6.91 -10.81 -7.09
C GLU A 101 5.65 -10.70 -6.22
N PHE A 102 5.79 -10.27 -4.96
CA PHE A 102 4.65 -10.16 -4.06
C PHE A 102 3.59 -9.19 -4.58
N ILE A 103 4.00 -8.04 -5.13
CA ILE A 103 3.03 -7.05 -5.64
C ILE A 103 2.20 -7.64 -6.78
N THR A 104 2.79 -8.49 -7.63
CA THR A 104 2.06 -9.20 -8.68
C THR A 104 1.03 -10.16 -8.08
N TYR A 105 1.44 -10.92 -7.06
CA TYR A 105 0.53 -11.80 -6.33
C TYR A 105 -0.63 -11.03 -5.71
N LEU A 106 -0.31 -9.94 -5.02
CA LEU A 106 -1.28 -9.07 -4.35
C LEU A 106 -2.25 -8.45 -5.37
N GLY A 107 -1.72 -8.02 -6.52
CA GLY A 107 -2.52 -7.45 -7.60
C GLY A 107 -3.56 -8.40 -8.15
N GLY A 108 -3.25 -9.69 -8.21
CA GLY A 108 -4.19 -10.72 -8.65
C GLY A 108 -5.40 -10.87 -7.71
N ILE A 109 -5.26 -10.44 -6.48
CA ILE A 109 -6.32 -10.49 -5.46
C ILE A 109 -7.00 -9.13 -5.32
N TYR A 110 -6.21 -8.07 -5.22
CA TYR A 110 -6.67 -6.71 -4.96
C TYR A 110 -7.35 -6.08 -6.18
N CYS A 111 -6.82 -6.36 -7.37
CA CYS A 111 -7.23 -5.71 -8.60
C CYS A 111 -7.07 -6.66 -9.80
N PRO A 112 -7.87 -7.76 -9.88
CA PRO A 112 -7.71 -8.75 -10.94
C PRO A 112 -7.91 -8.16 -12.33
N VAL A 113 -6.97 -8.44 -13.24
CA VAL A 113 -7.05 -8.00 -14.64
C VAL A 113 -8.20 -8.73 -15.34
N GLY A 114 -9.07 -7.99 -16.03
CA GLY A 114 -10.20 -8.56 -16.75
C GLY A 114 -11.35 -9.01 -15.86
N ALA A 115 -11.35 -8.64 -14.59
CA ALA A 115 -12.48 -8.91 -13.69
C ALA A 115 -13.73 -8.17 -14.20
N LYS A 116 -14.91 -8.54 -13.68
CA LYS A 116 -16.20 -7.96 -14.11
C LYS A 116 -16.22 -6.43 -14.06
N ASN A 117 -15.51 -5.85 -13.07
CA ASN A 117 -15.38 -4.39 -12.93
C ASN A 117 -14.21 -3.80 -13.73
N ASP A 118 -13.52 -4.62 -14.53
CA ASP A 118 -12.37 -4.21 -15.34
C ASP A 118 -12.46 -4.81 -16.75
N PRO A 119 -13.52 -4.48 -17.53
CA PRO A 119 -13.74 -5.10 -18.83
C PRO A 119 -12.66 -4.79 -19.87
N THR A 120 -11.92 -3.69 -19.69
CA THR A 120 -10.83 -3.27 -20.59
C THR A 120 -9.44 -3.75 -20.16
N GLY A 121 -9.33 -4.42 -19.00
CA GLY A 121 -8.06 -4.91 -18.50
C GLY A 121 -7.13 -3.82 -17.94
N LEU A 122 -7.64 -2.66 -17.59
CA LEU A 122 -6.83 -1.54 -17.06
C LEU A 122 -6.22 -1.84 -15.69
N ASN A 123 -6.75 -2.83 -14.97
CA ASN A 123 -6.20 -3.23 -13.66
C ASN A 123 -4.73 -3.68 -13.74
N LYS A 124 -4.24 -4.06 -14.93
CA LYS A 124 -2.81 -4.35 -15.13
C LYS A 124 -1.90 -3.18 -14.75
N HIS A 125 -2.40 -1.95 -14.81
CA HIS A 125 -1.64 -0.76 -14.44
C HIS A 125 -1.45 -0.63 -12.93
N TRP A 126 -2.30 -1.27 -12.13
CA TRP A 126 -2.20 -1.24 -10.68
C TRP A 126 -0.84 -1.78 -10.20
N ILE A 127 -0.43 -2.94 -10.72
CA ILE A 127 0.85 -3.57 -10.34
C ILE A 127 2.02 -2.64 -10.68
N LYS A 128 1.99 -2.06 -11.88
CA LYS A 128 3.02 -1.11 -12.33
C LYS A 128 3.09 0.12 -11.42
N ASN A 129 1.95 0.69 -11.10
CA ASN A 129 1.87 1.90 -10.28
C ASN A 129 2.29 1.63 -8.83
N VAL A 130 1.82 0.56 -8.22
CA VAL A 130 2.21 0.20 -6.85
C VAL A 130 3.71 -0.09 -6.79
N THR A 131 4.27 -0.80 -7.76
CA THR A 131 5.70 -1.07 -7.83
C THR A 131 6.51 0.22 -7.91
N LYS A 132 6.08 1.15 -8.74
CA LYS A 132 6.72 2.46 -8.91
C LYS A 132 6.74 3.26 -7.61
N PHE A 133 5.59 3.38 -6.95
CA PHE A 133 5.50 4.15 -5.71
C PHE A 133 6.22 3.47 -4.54
N ARG A 134 6.16 2.13 -4.47
CA ARG A 134 6.90 1.38 -3.45
C ARG A 134 8.39 1.72 -3.47
N LYS A 135 8.99 1.81 -4.65
CA LYS A 135 10.42 2.15 -4.80
C LYS A 135 10.73 3.52 -4.21
N LYS A 136 9.81 4.49 -4.35
CA LYS A 136 9.99 5.82 -3.78
C LYS A 136 9.98 5.82 -2.25
N PHE A 137 9.24 4.89 -1.65
CA PHE A 137 9.01 4.86 -0.20
C PHE A 137 9.87 3.84 0.52
N LEU A 138 10.73 3.12 -0.20
CA LEU A 138 11.71 2.25 0.43
C LEU A 138 12.77 3.11 1.11
N GLN A 139 12.99 2.82 2.39
CA GLN A 139 14.07 3.47 3.12
C GLN A 139 15.40 2.90 2.64
N SER A 140 16.34 3.77 2.28
CA SER A 140 17.71 3.33 2.08
C SER A 140 18.27 2.91 3.43
N SER A 141 18.72 1.68 3.49
CA SER A 141 19.40 1.14 4.66
C SER A 141 20.74 1.81 4.86
#